data_884fc1d7f8554338cc481cd9846137f9
#
_entry.id   884fc1d7f8554338cc481cd9846137f9
#
_cell.length_a   1.000
_cell.length_b   1.000
_cell.length_c   1.000
_cell.angle_alpha   90.00
_cell.angle_beta   90.00
_cell.angle_gamma   90.00
#
_symmetry.space_group_name_H-M   'P 1'
#
loop_
_entity.id
_entity.type
_entity.pdbx_description
1 polymer ?
#
loop_
_entity_poly.entity_id
_entity_poly.type
_entity_poly.pdbx_seq_one_letter_code
_entity_poly.pdbx_strand_id
1 'polypeptide(L)'
;MALVSSTAFILKVDPLSEKDLVVALLTKDHGVVRAAVRGARGKSKRAAALQLLTEVSLAYFRKEGADLARVEGLEIVRSAYDLAVSPAAAMLLPYIAESALTFVPESELGGDVYRLVRHVLDALEAGVPAPLATRYFETWLLRFAGVLDEDDVPEPARGVLASIRKLPLEELAKRPPPEGALEAVEDLVREARRSFLGHELKSYRFLHSLG
;
A
#
# COMPACT_ATOMS: atom_id res chain seq x y z
N MET A 1 -16.78 15.00 -19.00
CA MET A 1 -16.38 15.09 -17.58
C MET A 1 -17.34 14.21 -16.81
N ALA A 2 -16.88 13.11 -16.22
CA ALA A 2 -17.74 12.19 -15.46
C ALA A 2 -17.48 12.38 -13.96
N LEU A 3 -18.55 12.34 -13.15
CA LEU A 3 -18.47 12.22 -11.70
C LEU A 3 -18.33 10.75 -11.36
N VAL A 4 -17.27 10.39 -10.64
CA VAL A 4 -16.95 9.02 -10.22
C VAL A 4 -16.99 8.97 -8.71
N SER A 5 -17.63 7.96 -8.14
CA SER A 5 -17.59 7.66 -6.70
C SER A 5 -16.84 6.36 -6.47
N SER A 6 -15.93 6.34 -5.50
CA SER A 6 -15.14 5.16 -5.14
C SER A 6 -14.71 5.24 -3.68
N THR A 7 -14.20 4.13 -3.16
CA THR A 7 -13.35 4.14 -1.95
C THR A 7 -11.89 4.07 -2.36
N ALA A 8 -11.01 4.69 -1.57
CA ALA A 8 -9.59 4.71 -1.87
C ALA A 8 -8.73 4.83 -0.61
N PHE A 9 -7.49 4.36 -0.69
CA PHE A 9 -6.43 4.67 0.27
C PHE A 9 -5.60 5.86 -0.19
N ILE A 10 -5.26 6.75 0.73
CA ILE A 10 -4.32 7.86 0.48
C ILE A 10 -2.90 7.29 0.42
N LEU A 11 -2.26 7.34 -0.76
CA LEU A 11 -0.88 6.85 -0.92
C LEU A 11 0.16 7.96 -0.82
N LYS A 12 -0.19 9.18 -1.22
CA LYS A 12 0.73 10.32 -1.19
C LYS A 12 -0.04 11.62 -1.15
N VAL A 13 0.53 12.62 -0.48
CA VAL A 13 -0.01 13.98 -0.42
C VAL A 13 1.13 14.95 -0.70
N ASP A 14 0.98 15.77 -1.72
CA ASP A 14 1.96 16.80 -2.11
C ASP A 14 1.29 18.19 -2.20
N PRO A 15 2.01 19.29 -1.96
CA PRO A 15 1.51 20.63 -2.23
C PRO A 15 1.23 20.83 -3.73
N LEU A 16 0.07 21.40 -4.06
CA LEU A 16 -0.27 21.82 -5.43
C LEU A 16 -0.18 23.34 -5.58
N SER A 17 -0.67 24.07 -4.58
CA SER A 17 -0.63 25.52 -4.50
C SER A 17 -0.52 25.98 -3.05
N GLU A 18 -0.67 27.28 -2.78
CA GLU A 18 -0.72 27.81 -1.41
C GLU A 18 -1.87 27.24 -0.58
N LYS A 19 -2.98 26.88 -1.22
CA LYS A 19 -4.21 26.41 -0.54
C LYS A 19 -4.60 24.99 -0.89
N ASP A 20 -4.07 24.43 -1.97
CA ASP A 20 -4.51 23.16 -2.54
C ASP A 20 -3.44 22.07 -2.39
N LEU A 21 -3.89 20.84 -2.32
CA LEU A 21 -3.05 19.65 -2.29
C LEU A 21 -3.33 18.79 -3.53
N VAL A 22 -2.36 18.01 -3.96
CA VAL A 22 -2.56 16.88 -4.86
C VAL A 22 -2.36 15.61 -4.07
N VAL A 23 -3.24 14.63 -4.29
CA VAL A 23 -3.21 13.33 -3.64
C VAL A 23 -3.08 12.23 -4.68
N ALA A 24 -2.31 11.19 -4.36
CA ALA A 24 -2.35 9.93 -5.06
C ALA A 24 -3.22 8.96 -4.26
N LEU A 25 -4.19 8.36 -4.92
CA LEU A 25 -5.26 7.55 -4.36
C LEU A 25 -5.21 6.15 -4.97
N LEU A 26 -5.06 5.11 -4.16
CA LEU A 26 -5.32 3.74 -4.60
C LEU A 26 -6.82 3.49 -4.53
N THR A 27 -7.49 3.61 -5.65
CA THR A 27 -8.93 3.40 -5.71
C THR A 27 -9.30 1.92 -5.83
N LYS A 28 -10.47 1.56 -5.37
CA LYS A 28 -10.97 0.19 -5.47
C LYS A 28 -11.14 -0.28 -6.92
N ASP A 29 -11.55 0.63 -7.82
CA ASP A 29 -12.06 0.26 -9.14
C ASP A 29 -11.23 0.82 -10.32
N HIS A 30 -10.31 1.76 -10.06
CA HIS A 30 -9.61 2.51 -11.13
C HIS A 30 -8.09 2.60 -10.95
N GLY A 31 -7.48 1.73 -10.13
CA GLY A 31 -6.04 1.78 -9.87
C GLY A 31 -5.64 3.05 -9.13
N VAL A 32 -4.45 3.55 -9.42
CA VAL A 32 -3.96 4.79 -8.83
C VAL A 32 -4.51 5.99 -9.58
N VAL A 33 -5.20 6.88 -8.86
CA VAL A 33 -5.76 8.13 -9.37
C VAL A 33 -5.08 9.31 -8.68
N ARG A 34 -4.59 10.28 -9.47
CA ARG A 34 -4.10 11.56 -8.96
C ARG A 34 -5.23 12.59 -8.99
N ALA A 35 -5.45 13.27 -7.87
CA ALA A 35 -6.54 14.23 -7.76
C ALA A 35 -6.16 15.48 -6.97
N ALA A 36 -6.65 16.64 -7.41
CA ALA A 36 -6.55 17.90 -6.69
C ALA A 36 -7.63 17.99 -5.60
N VAL A 37 -7.21 18.35 -4.39
CA VAL A 37 -8.10 18.63 -3.25
C VAL A 37 -7.98 20.11 -2.90
N ARG A 38 -9.01 20.89 -3.26
CA ARG A 38 -9.02 22.33 -3.08
C ARG A 38 -9.22 22.73 -1.62
N GLY A 39 -8.50 23.76 -1.18
CA GLY A 39 -8.62 24.32 0.17
C GLY A 39 -8.24 23.33 1.27
N ALA A 40 -7.45 22.30 0.95
CA ALA A 40 -7.07 21.24 1.89
C ALA A 40 -5.78 21.55 2.66
N ARG A 41 -5.06 22.62 2.32
CA ARG A 41 -3.84 23.00 3.03
C ARG A 41 -4.19 23.78 4.31
N GLY A 42 -3.60 23.36 5.44
CA GLY A 42 -3.85 23.96 6.74
C GLY A 42 -4.78 23.12 7.64
N LYS A 43 -5.31 23.75 8.69
CA LYS A 43 -6.20 23.10 9.67
C LYS A 43 -7.64 23.00 9.13
N SER A 44 -7.93 22.02 8.28
CA SER A 44 -9.28 21.77 7.79
C SER A 44 -9.69 20.31 8.04
N LYS A 45 -11.00 20.05 8.07
CA LYS A 45 -11.51 18.65 8.12
C LYS A 45 -11.00 17.81 6.94
N ARG A 46 -10.82 18.44 5.78
CA ARG A 46 -10.25 17.79 4.60
C ARG A 46 -8.78 17.40 4.81
N ALA A 47 -7.98 18.30 5.41
CA ALA A 47 -6.58 18.02 5.73
C ALA A 47 -6.43 16.84 6.69
N ALA A 48 -7.31 16.71 7.69
CA ALA A 48 -7.29 15.61 8.64
C ALA A 48 -7.55 14.25 7.98
N ALA A 49 -8.33 14.20 6.90
CA ALA A 49 -8.61 13.00 6.14
C ALA A 49 -7.47 12.59 5.19
N LEU A 50 -6.54 13.50 4.89
CA LEU A 50 -5.44 13.28 3.95
C LEU A 50 -4.18 12.73 4.66
N GLN A 51 -4.37 11.73 5.51
CA GLN A 51 -3.27 11.02 6.14
C GLN A 51 -2.96 9.73 5.36
N LEU A 52 -1.70 9.32 5.42
CA LEU A 52 -1.21 8.14 4.72
C LEU A 52 -2.03 6.89 5.09
N LEU A 53 -2.42 6.11 4.09
CA LEU A 53 -3.22 4.90 4.20
C LEU A 53 -4.58 5.08 4.93
N THR A 54 -5.05 6.32 5.10
CA THR A 54 -6.45 6.54 5.46
C THR A 54 -7.34 6.08 4.31
N GLU A 55 -8.31 5.23 4.62
CA GLU A 55 -9.36 4.82 3.68
C GLU A 55 -10.46 5.88 3.67
N VAL A 56 -10.77 6.38 2.48
CA VAL A 56 -11.75 7.43 2.26
C VAL A 56 -12.81 7.00 1.26
N SER A 57 -14.05 7.41 1.49
CA SER A 57 -15.08 7.49 0.45
C SER A 57 -14.95 8.83 -0.24
N LEU A 58 -14.89 8.83 -1.57
CA LEU A 58 -14.72 10.07 -2.32
C LEU A 58 -15.57 10.11 -3.58
N ALA A 59 -15.93 11.34 -3.96
CA ALA A 59 -16.45 11.68 -5.26
C ALA A 59 -15.46 12.61 -5.97
N TYR A 60 -15.15 12.32 -7.22
CA TYR A 60 -14.23 13.15 -8.01
C TYR A 60 -14.66 13.25 -9.46
N PHE A 61 -14.36 14.40 -10.06
CA PHE A 61 -14.51 14.58 -11.50
C PHE A 61 -13.24 14.16 -12.22
N ARG A 62 -13.40 13.31 -13.24
CA ARG A 62 -12.33 12.95 -14.18
C ARG A 62 -12.71 13.45 -15.57
N LYS A 63 -11.83 14.21 -16.21
CA LYS A 63 -11.91 14.56 -17.63
C LYS A 63 -11.09 13.56 -18.40
N GLU A 64 -11.62 13.06 -19.50
CA GLU A 64 -10.86 12.19 -20.42
C GLU A 64 -9.57 12.87 -20.87
N GLY A 65 -8.45 12.16 -20.79
CA GLY A 65 -7.12 12.67 -21.14
C GLY A 65 -6.51 13.67 -20.14
N ALA A 66 -7.12 13.88 -18.97
CA ALA A 66 -6.53 14.72 -17.93
C ALA A 66 -5.75 13.85 -16.91
N ASP A 67 -4.51 14.26 -16.63
CA ASP A 67 -3.63 13.62 -15.65
C ASP A 67 -4.05 13.86 -14.20
N LEU A 68 -4.94 14.83 -13.96
CA LEU A 68 -5.36 15.23 -12.63
C LEU A 68 -6.89 15.31 -12.54
N ALA A 69 -7.47 14.47 -11.69
CA ALA A 69 -8.87 14.55 -11.30
C ALA A 69 -9.10 15.69 -10.29
N ARG A 70 -10.36 16.00 -9.98
CA ARG A 70 -10.73 16.99 -8.97
C ARG A 70 -11.67 16.37 -7.94
N VAL A 71 -11.26 16.34 -6.68
CA VAL A 71 -12.10 15.87 -5.59
C VAL A 71 -13.20 16.87 -5.27
N GLU A 72 -14.44 16.38 -5.24
CA GLU A 72 -15.64 17.15 -4.85
C GLU A 72 -16.02 16.88 -3.39
N GLY A 73 -16.11 15.59 -3.02
CA GLY A 73 -16.41 15.14 -1.66
C GLY A 73 -15.39 14.12 -1.18
N LEU A 74 -15.09 14.15 0.12
CA LEU A 74 -14.15 13.22 0.74
C LEU A 74 -14.55 13.03 2.20
N GLU A 75 -14.76 11.76 2.60
CA GLU A 75 -15.12 11.36 3.95
C GLU A 75 -14.24 10.21 4.41
N ILE A 76 -13.81 10.23 5.68
CA ILE A 76 -13.01 9.17 6.27
C ILE A 76 -13.91 7.95 6.48
N VAL A 77 -13.51 6.80 5.92
CA VAL A 77 -14.09 5.48 6.21
C VAL A 77 -13.34 4.83 7.36
N ARG A 78 -11.99 4.89 7.33
CA ARG A 78 -11.11 4.31 8.33
C ARG A 78 -9.79 5.09 8.38
N SER A 79 -9.30 5.36 9.57
CA SER A 79 -8.01 6.00 9.79
C SER A 79 -6.95 4.93 10.10
N ALA A 80 -5.75 5.08 9.54
CA ALA A 80 -4.59 4.28 9.94
C ALA A 80 -3.83 4.88 11.15
N TYR A 81 -4.42 5.88 11.82
CA TYR A 81 -3.76 6.60 12.92
C TYR A 81 -3.37 5.68 14.09
N ASP A 82 -4.26 4.75 14.46
CA ASP A 82 -4.01 3.84 15.57
C ASP A 82 -2.85 2.87 15.29
N LEU A 83 -2.66 2.47 14.02
CA LEU A 83 -1.49 1.70 13.60
C LEU A 83 -0.20 2.51 13.71
N ALA A 84 -0.24 3.81 13.48
CA ALA A 84 0.93 4.68 13.57
C ALA A 84 1.45 4.86 15.01
N VAL A 85 0.71 4.44 16.03
CA VAL A 85 1.15 4.41 17.44
C VAL A 85 2.19 3.29 17.67
N SER A 86 2.12 2.18 16.95
CA SER A 86 3.13 1.13 16.98
C SER A 86 4.34 1.52 16.13
N PRO A 87 5.57 1.59 16.66
CA PRO A 87 6.75 1.95 15.88
C PRO A 87 6.96 1.07 14.65
N ALA A 88 6.81 -0.24 14.79
CA ALA A 88 6.97 -1.19 13.70
C ALA A 88 5.91 -0.99 12.59
N ALA A 89 4.64 -0.79 12.96
CA ALA A 89 3.59 -0.50 12.00
C ALA A 89 3.76 0.89 11.36
N ALA A 90 4.15 1.91 12.15
CA ALA A 90 4.40 3.26 11.65
C ALA A 90 5.46 3.31 10.54
N MET A 91 6.46 2.45 10.62
CA MET A 91 7.50 2.33 9.59
C MET A 91 7.01 1.57 8.35
N LEU A 92 6.09 0.63 8.53
CA LEU A 92 5.54 -0.17 7.43
C LEU A 92 4.54 0.63 6.58
N LEU A 93 3.78 1.56 7.17
CA LEU A 93 2.77 2.33 6.42
C LEU A 93 3.35 3.10 5.21
N PRO A 94 4.46 3.87 5.33
CA PRO A 94 5.08 4.53 4.19
C PRO A 94 5.56 3.54 3.12
N TYR A 95 6.03 2.37 3.54
CA TYR A 95 6.50 1.34 2.64
C TYR A 95 5.37 0.73 1.82
N ILE A 96 4.23 0.39 2.45
CA ILE A 96 3.03 -0.08 1.75
C ILE A 96 2.57 0.96 0.72
N ALA A 97 2.51 2.23 1.12
CA ALA A 97 2.03 3.31 0.26
C ALA A 97 2.96 3.55 -0.94
N GLU A 98 4.28 3.64 -0.74
CA GLU A 98 5.25 3.81 -1.82
C GLU A 98 5.24 2.61 -2.76
N SER A 99 5.20 1.39 -2.23
CA SER A 99 5.12 0.16 -3.02
C SER A 99 3.86 0.11 -3.87
N ALA A 100 2.69 0.38 -3.29
CA ALA A 100 1.43 0.42 -4.04
C ALA A 100 1.48 1.50 -5.14
N LEU A 101 1.99 2.70 -4.83
CA LEU A 101 2.13 3.78 -5.82
C LEU A 101 3.08 3.42 -6.96
N THR A 102 4.11 2.61 -6.68
CA THR A 102 5.13 2.22 -7.67
C THR A 102 4.67 1.09 -8.57
N PHE A 103 3.97 0.09 -8.01
CA PHE A 103 3.60 -1.13 -8.75
C PHE A 103 2.19 -1.12 -9.32
N VAL A 104 1.33 -0.19 -8.92
CA VAL A 104 -0.05 -0.10 -9.43
C VAL A 104 -0.18 1.08 -10.37
N PRO A 105 -0.15 0.86 -11.69
CA PRO A 105 -0.51 1.89 -12.66
C PRO A 105 -2.02 2.18 -12.62
N GLU A 106 -2.49 3.13 -13.42
CA GLU A 106 -3.92 3.29 -13.73
C GLU A 106 -4.43 2.07 -14.51
N SER A 107 -4.78 0.97 -13.83
CA SER A 107 -5.08 -0.31 -14.45
C SER A 107 -5.98 -1.20 -13.58
N GLU A 108 -6.32 -2.37 -14.10
CA GLU A 108 -7.12 -3.40 -13.44
C GLU A 108 -6.51 -3.96 -12.14
N LEU A 109 -5.19 -3.84 -11.95
CA LEU A 109 -4.50 -4.29 -10.73
C LEU A 109 -4.91 -3.52 -9.47
N GLY A 110 -5.50 -2.34 -9.62
CA GLY A 110 -5.89 -1.48 -8.50
C GLY A 110 -6.78 -2.19 -7.48
N GLY A 111 -7.78 -2.93 -7.94
CA GLY A 111 -8.73 -3.62 -7.07
C GLY A 111 -8.10 -4.73 -6.23
N ASP A 112 -7.18 -5.51 -6.79
CA ASP A 112 -6.47 -6.57 -6.06
C ASP A 112 -5.53 -5.98 -5.02
N VAL A 113 -4.75 -4.97 -5.39
CA VAL A 113 -3.84 -4.29 -4.45
C VAL A 113 -4.62 -3.50 -3.40
N TYR A 114 -5.76 -2.89 -3.74
CA TYR A 114 -6.64 -2.26 -2.76
C TYR A 114 -7.09 -3.27 -1.68
N ARG A 115 -7.55 -4.47 -2.09
CA ARG A 115 -7.94 -5.54 -1.16
C ARG A 115 -6.76 -6.03 -0.33
N LEU A 116 -5.58 -6.17 -0.95
CA LEU A 116 -4.35 -6.56 -0.26
C LEU A 116 -3.97 -5.56 0.82
N VAL A 117 -3.93 -4.26 0.50
CA VAL A 117 -3.64 -3.20 1.46
C VAL A 117 -4.62 -3.24 2.62
N ARG A 118 -5.93 -3.33 2.32
CA ARG A 118 -6.95 -3.41 3.35
C ARG A 118 -6.75 -4.61 4.29
N HIS A 119 -6.54 -5.79 3.71
CA HIS A 119 -6.31 -7.03 4.46
C HIS A 119 -5.08 -6.94 5.38
N VAL A 120 -3.99 -6.39 4.88
CA VAL A 120 -2.75 -6.20 5.66
C VAL A 120 -2.97 -5.21 6.82
N LEU A 121 -3.68 -4.10 6.59
CA LEU A 121 -4.01 -3.15 7.66
C LEU A 121 -4.93 -3.78 8.71
N ASP A 122 -5.94 -4.56 8.29
CA ASP A 122 -6.84 -5.29 9.20
C ASP A 122 -6.04 -6.29 10.07
N ALA A 123 -5.12 -7.03 9.48
CA ALA A 123 -4.28 -7.99 10.18
C ALA A 123 -3.31 -7.32 11.19
N LEU A 124 -2.74 -6.18 10.82
CA LEU A 124 -1.87 -5.40 11.72
C LEU A 124 -2.67 -4.87 12.93
N GLU A 125 -3.89 -4.39 12.73
CA GLU A 125 -4.79 -3.99 13.83
C GLU A 125 -5.19 -5.17 14.72
N ALA A 126 -5.33 -6.36 14.14
CA ALA A 126 -5.55 -7.61 14.89
C ALA A 126 -4.29 -8.13 15.61
N GLY A 127 -3.15 -7.44 15.50
CA GLY A 127 -1.92 -7.77 16.20
C GLY A 127 -1.01 -8.77 15.46
N VAL A 128 -1.21 -8.99 14.17
CA VAL A 128 -0.29 -9.80 13.37
C VAL A 128 1.10 -9.12 13.34
N PRO A 129 2.19 -9.89 13.55
CA PRO A 129 3.53 -9.32 13.55
C PRO A 129 3.89 -8.62 12.24
N ALA A 130 4.41 -7.39 12.34
CA ALA A 130 4.77 -6.55 11.20
C ALA A 130 5.73 -7.25 10.19
N PRO A 131 6.76 -8.03 10.60
CA PRO A 131 7.61 -8.75 9.66
C PRO A 131 6.81 -9.73 8.78
N LEU A 132 5.90 -10.50 9.35
CA LEU A 132 5.05 -11.43 8.60
C LEU A 132 4.09 -10.69 7.66
N ALA A 133 3.46 -9.63 8.15
CA ALA A 133 2.57 -8.79 7.35
C ALA A 133 3.30 -8.15 6.16
N THR A 134 4.55 -7.72 6.37
CA THR A 134 5.42 -7.18 5.31
C THR A 134 5.69 -8.21 4.22
N ARG A 135 6.16 -9.41 4.60
CA ARG A 135 6.45 -10.49 3.62
C ARG A 135 5.21 -10.92 2.86
N TYR A 136 4.07 -11.01 3.54
CA TYR A 136 2.78 -11.29 2.91
C TYR A 136 2.41 -10.24 1.86
N PHE A 137 2.48 -8.95 2.24
CA PHE A 137 2.20 -7.83 1.35
C PHE A 137 3.10 -7.83 0.11
N GLU A 138 4.42 -7.93 0.30
CA GLU A 138 5.40 -7.90 -0.78
C GLU A 138 5.20 -9.07 -1.76
N THR A 139 5.03 -10.28 -1.21
CA THR A 139 4.82 -11.48 -2.04
C THR A 139 3.62 -11.30 -2.95
N TRP A 140 2.47 -10.88 -2.42
CA TRP A 140 1.28 -10.71 -3.23
C TRP A 140 1.38 -9.54 -4.20
N LEU A 141 1.96 -8.41 -3.78
CA LEU A 141 2.15 -7.26 -4.66
C LEU A 141 3.02 -7.61 -5.87
N LEU A 142 4.17 -8.25 -5.66
CA LEU A 142 5.08 -8.64 -6.75
C LEU A 142 4.48 -9.74 -7.63
N ARG A 143 3.66 -10.61 -7.09
CA ARG A 143 2.89 -11.60 -7.88
C ARG A 143 1.86 -10.92 -8.77
N PHE A 144 1.07 -10.01 -8.24
CA PHE A 144 0.10 -9.24 -9.04
C PHE A 144 0.80 -8.43 -10.14
N ALA A 145 1.99 -7.92 -9.86
CA ALA A 145 2.80 -7.22 -10.85
C ALA A 145 3.51 -8.15 -11.87
N GLY A 146 3.45 -9.48 -11.67
CA GLY A 146 4.15 -10.45 -12.53
C GLY A 146 5.68 -10.38 -12.43
N VAL A 147 6.19 -9.88 -11.29
CA VAL A 147 7.63 -9.65 -11.06
C VAL A 147 8.28 -10.77 -10.26
N LEU A 148 7.51 -11.48 -9.42
CA LEU A 148 8.04 -12.55 -8.58
C LEU A 148 8.13 -13.86 -9.37
N ASP A 149 9.37 -14.32 -9.60
CA ASP A 149 9.63 -15.65 -10.11
C ASP A 149 9.70 -16.66 -8.93
N GLU A 150 8.90 -17.72 -9.01
CA GLU A 150 8.82 -18.74 -7.97
C GLU A 150 9.32 -20.12 -8.43
N ASP A 151 9.88 -20.24 -9.64
CA ASP A 151 10.18 -21.54 -10.22
C ASP A 151 11.38 -22.23 -9.54
N ASP A 152 12.37 -21.48 -9.07
CA ASP A 152 13.58 -22.03 -8.45
C ASP A 152 13.91 -21.43 -7.06
N VAL A 153 12.87 -21.29 -6.24
CA VAL A 153 13.03 -20.71 -4.89
C VAL A 153 13.61 -21.76 -3.93
N PRO A 154 14.74 -21.46 -3.24
CA PRO A 154 15.32 -22.37 -2.26
C PRO A 154 14.50 -22.42 -0.96
N GLU A 155 14.69 -23.52 -0.18
CA GLU A 155 14.23 -23.54 1.20
C GLU A 155 15.11 -22.63 2.08
N PRO A 156 14.55 -21.98 3.13
CA PRO A 156 13.18 -22.15 3.64
C PRO A 156 12.13 -21.21 3.00
N ALA A 157 12.50 -20.31 2.09
CA ALA A 157 11.58 -19.35 1.47
C ALA A 157 10.41 -20.01 0.74
N ARG A 158 10.68 -21.13 0.03
CA ARG A 158 9.67 -21.91 -0.71
C ARG A 158 8.49 -22.32 0.17
N GLY A 159 8.77 -22.83 1.36
CA GLY A 159 7.73 -23.25 2.31
C GLY A 159 6.85 -22.10 2.78
N VAL A 160 7.44 -20.93 3.02
CA VAL A 160 6.70 -19.72 3.42
C VAL A 160 5.86 -19.18 2.26
N LEU A 161 6.41 -19.06 1.06
CA LEU A 161 5.66 -18.64 -0.13
C LEU A 161 4.48 -19.56 -0.43
N ALA A 162 4.67 -20.87 -0.30
CA ALA A 162 3.60 -21.86 -0.46
C ALA A 162 2.49 -21.66 0.60
N SER A 163 2.85 -21.27 1.82
CA SER A 163 1.91 -20.98 2.90
C SER A 163 1.17 -19.67 2.66
N ILE A 164 1.87 -18.60 2.27
CA ILE A 164 1.29 -17.30 1.90
C ILE A 164 0.25 -17.46 0.77
N ARG A 165 0.50 -18.34 -0.18
CA ARG A 165 -0.42 -18.61 -1.29
C ARG A 165 -1.71 -19.30 -0.88
N LYS A 166 -1.67 -20.11 0.17
CA LYS A 166 -2.78 -20.97 0.59
C LYS A 166 -3.59 -20.43 1.76
N LEU A 167 -2.98 -19.62 2.59
CA LEU A 167 -3.56 -19.20 3.87
C LEU A 167 -3.69 -17.68 3.95
N PRO A 168 -4.77 -17.17 4.55
CA PRO A 168 -4.87 -15.78 4.92
C PRO A 168 -3.84 -15.44 6.02
N LEU A 169 -3.52 -14.16 6.13
CA LEU A 169 -2.45 -13.66 6.99
C LEU A 169 -2.66 -13.99 8.48
N GLU A 170 -3.89 -13.95 8.94
CA GLU A 170 -4.27 -14.28 10.33
C GLU A 170 -4.05 -15.77 10.66
N GLU A 171 -4.24 -16.66 9.69
CA GLU A 171 -3.96 -18.08 9.86
C GLU A 171 -2.46 -18.39 9.84
N LEU A 172 -1.71 -17.64 9.03
CA LEU A 172 -0.23 -17.70 9.03
C LEU A 172 0.34 -17.26 10.38
N ALA A 173 -0.22 -16.23 10.98
CA ALA A 173 0.23 -15.71 12.28
C ALA A 173 0.07 -16.74 13.42
N LYS A 174 -0.91 -17.66 13.32
CA LYS A 174 -1.09 -18.77 14.28
C LYS A 174 -0.03 -19.88 14.12
N ARG A 175 0.70 -19.88 13.01
CA ARG A 175 1.70 -20.90 12.68
C ARG A 175 2.98 -20.18 12.21
N PRO A 176 3.74 -19.61 13.17
CA PRO A 176 4.90 -18.81 12.83
C PRO A 176 5.86 -19.59 11.92
N PRO A 177 6.40 -18.96 10.87
CA PRO A 177 7.39 -19.58 10.02
C PRO A 177 8.63 -20.02 10.80
N PRO A 178 9.39 -20.99 10.28
CA PRO A 178 10.69 -21.36 10.86
C PRO A 178 11.62 -20.16 10.99
N GLU A 179 12.56 -20.23 11.92
CA GLU A 179 13.61 -19.22 12.09
C GLU A 179 14.37 -19.01 10.77
N GLY A 180 14.68 -17.75 10.44
CA GLY A 180 15.36 -17.39 9.20
C GLY A 180 14.51 -17.46 7.92
N ALA A 181 13.27 -17.97 8.00
CA ALA A 181 12.45 -18.18 6.81
C ALA A 181 11.86 -16.88 6.27
N LEU A 182 11.54 -15.91 7.14
CA LEU A 182 11.07 -14.59 6.70
C LEU A 182 12.18 -13.76 6.07
N GLU A 183 13.40 -13.89 6.58
CA GLU A 183 14.62 -13.29 6.02
C GLU A 183 14.92 -13.83 4.62
N ALA A 184 14.79 -15.15 4.44
CA ALA A 184 14.95 -15.77 3.12
C ALA A 184 13.90 -15.29 2.10
N VAL A 185 12.64 -15.08 2.53
CA VAL A 185 11.61 -14.46 1.68
C VAL A 185 11.96 -13.00 1.40
N GLU A 186 12.47 -12.27 2.40
CA GLU A 186 12.90 -10.88 2.23
C GLU A 186 13.96 -10.74 1.14
N ASP A 187 15.01 -11.53 1.19
CA ASP A 187 16.09 -11.50 0.21
C ASP A 187 15.54 -11.74 -1.21
N LEU A 188 14.65 -12.72 -1.37
CA LEU A 188 14.02 -13.04 -2.64
C LEU A 188 13.17 -11.86 -3.17
N VAL A 189 12.24 -11.34 -2.37
CA VAL A 189 11.33 -10.27 -2.81
C VAL A 189 12.09 -8.95 -3.01
N ARG A 190 13.15 -8.71 -2.25
CA ARG A 190 14.03 -7.56 -2.41
C ARG A 190 14.78 -7.62 -3.74
N GLU A 191 15.36 -8.78 -4.07
CA GLU A 191 16.07 -8.97 -5.34
C GLU A 191 15.14 -8.81 -6.53
N ALA A 192 13.96 -9.45 -6.51
CA ALA A 192 12.95 -9.32 -7.55
C ALA A 192 12.54 -7.86 -7.74
N ARG A 193 12.26 -7.14 -6.66
CA ARG A 193 11.90 -5.72 -6.69
C ARG A 193 13.03 -4.85 -7.27
N ARG A 194 14.27 -5.04 -6.80
CA ARG A 194 15.43 -4.27 -7.28
C ARG A 194 15.73 -4.52 -8.75
N SER A 195 15.65 -5.79 -9.17
CA SER A 195 15.86 -6.16 -10.56
C SER A 195 14.84 -5.47 -11.48
N PHE A 196 13.58 -5.45 -11.06
CA PHE A 196 12.51 -4.82 -11.84
C PHE A 196 12.60 -3.29 -11.87
N LEU A 197 12.86 -2.65 -10.71
CA LEU A 197 12.85 -1.19 -10.60
C LEU A 197 14.19 -0.53 -10.98
N GLY A 198 15.30 -1.26 -10.93
CA GLY A 198 16.65 -0.71 -11.08
C GLY A 198 17.15 0.10 -9.88
N HIS A 199 16.35 0.26 -8.84
CA HIS A 199 16.71 0.99 -7.62
C HIS A 199 15.94 0.47 -6.40
N GLU A 200 16.37 0.89 -5.20
CA GLU A 200 15.66 0.59 -3.95
C GLU A 200 14.63 1.67 -3.62
N LEU A 201 13.46 1.27 -3.11
CA LEU A 201 12.44 2.19 -2.60
C LEU A 201 12.98 2.99 -1.40
N LYS A 202 12.59 4.26 -1.31
CA LYS A 202 13.07 5.15 -0.24
C LYS A 202 12.58 4.70 1.13
N SER A 203 11.30 4.34 1.23
CA SER A 203 10.70 3.84 2.45
C SER A 203 11.28 2.50 2.90
N TYR A 204 11.70 1.65 1.97
CA TYR A 204 12.38 0.39 2.32
C TYR A 204 13.70 0.63 3.05
N ARG A 205 14.51 1.59 2.58
CA ARG A 205 15.76 1.98 3.27
C ARG A 205 15.47 2.45 4.70
N PHE A 206 14.37 3.16 4.88
CA PHE A 206 13.95 3.65 6.20
C PHE A 206 13.48 2.52 7.10
N LEU A 207 12.72 1.56 6.56
CA LEU A 207 12.23 0.38 7.28
C LEU A 207 13.39 -0.44 7.88
N HIS A 208 14.56 -0.47 7.24
CA HIS A 208 15.74 -1.23 7.65
C HIS A 208 16.84 -0.41 8.30
N SER A 209 16.67 0.91 8.48
CA SER A 209 17.71 1.76 9.09
C SER A 209 17.70 1.79 10.63
N LEU A 210 16.69 1.19 11.25
CA LEU A 210 16.46 1.22 12.70
C LEU A 210 16.43 -0.20 13.32
N GLY A 211 16.86 -1.23 12.57
CA GLY A 211 17.01 -2.61 13.02
C GLY A 211 18.44 -2.97 13.38
#